data_4ff74d802881d4f011735d4319e11f1b
#
_entry.id   4ff74d802881d4f011735d4319e11f1b
#
_cell.length_a   1.000
_cell.length_b   1.000
_cell.length_c   1.000
_cell.angle_alpha   90.00
_cell.angle_beta   90.00
_cell.angle_gamma   90.00
#
_symmetry.space_group_name_H-M   'P 1'
#
loop_
_entity.id
_entity.type
_entity.pdbx_description
1 polymer ?
#
loop_
_entity_poly.entity_id
_entity_poly.type
_entity_poly.pdbx_seq_one_letter_code
_entity_poly.pdbx_strand_id
1 'polypeptide(L)'
;MLSKEIKAEIYGSLSEKSGVYSGYITGGDASGQSVYVLSRRPLGDYVYGMVTAVINQGEANEKYVVTQKQEIMYEPEIRQRLSAVKSLKIDKLSCLYEKSCGAVILYKEKAEDEASILLVKNQKGRFWSFTKGHVELWENEKETAVREIKEETDLDVEILDNFREISDYCPFGKIRKRVVFFLAAAKSNKVKIQESEIESYTWVKLSEAKKVCTYENDLRVIDKAREYYEDHLLKNKSL
;
A
#
# COMPACT_ATOMS: atom_id res chain seq x y z
N MET A 1 5.65 20.99 0.36
CA MET A 1 6.70 20.57 -0.59
C MET A 1 6.41 19.22 -1.27
N LEU A 2 5.65 18.31 -0.66
CA LEU A 2 5.36 16.98 -1.23
C LEU A 2 4.91 17.06 -2.70
N SER A 3 5.42 16.19 -3.56
CA SER A 3 5.25 16.13 -5.02
C SER A 3 5.85 17.31 -5.83
N LYS A 4 6.63 18.20 -5.21
CA LYS A 4 7.32 19.28 -5.95
C LYS A 4 8.54 18.70 -6.67
N GLU A 5 8.67 19.01 -7.95
CA GLU A 5 9.88 18.72 -8.72
C GLU A 5 10.97 19.73 -8.35
N ILE A 6 12.16 19.22 -8.14
CA ILE A 6 13.31 20.03 -7.73
C ILE A 6 14.61 19.55 -8.40
N LYS A 7 15.59 20.45 -8.45
CA LYS A 7 16.99 20.10 -8.65
C LYS A 7 17.69 20.17 -7.30
N ALA A 8 18.42 19.15 -6.93
CA ALA A 8 19.27 19.18 -5.73
C ALA A 8 20.73 18.94 -6.10
N GLU A 9 21.62 19.67 -5.46
CA GLU A 9 23.06 19.45 -5.49
C GLU A 9 23.43 18.52 -4.34
N ILE A 10 24.25 17.51 -4.63
CA ILE A 10 24.71 16.51 -3.68
C ILE A 10 26.05 16.95 -3.13
N TYR A 11 26.20 17.06 -1.81
CA TYR A 11 27.47 17.43 -1.18
C TYR A 11 28.08 16.32 -0.34
N GLY A 12 27.42 15.18 -0.19
CA GLY A 12 28.00 14.02 0.49
C GLY A 12 27.12 12.80 0.49
N SER A 13 27.75 11.64 0.60
CA SER A 13 27.08 10.38 0.87
C SER A 13 27.02 10.16 2.38
N LEU A 14 25.81 9.94 2.92
CA LEU A 14 25.62 9.59 4.32
C LEU A 14 25.69 8.07 4.52
N SER A 15 25.32 7.31 3.49
CA SER A 15 25.46 5.86 3.44
C SER A 15 25.35 5.37 2.00
N GLU A 16 26.47 5.04 1.39
CA GLU A 16 26.50 4.47 0.03
C GLU A 16 25.74 3.15 -0.04
N LYS A 17 25.91 2.29 0.97
CA LYS A 17 25.22 0.99 1.06
C LYS A 17 23.69 1.15 1.09
N SER A 18 23.19 2.20 1.73
CA SER A 18 21.76 2.47 1.83
C SER A 18 21.26 3.45 0.75
N GLY A 19 22.17 3.99 -0.08
CA GLY A 19 21.82 4.98 -1.11
C GLY A 19 21.23 6.25 -0.52
N VAL A 20 21.79 6.76 0.58
CA VAL A 20 21.36 7.99 1.26
C VAL A 20 22.43 9.05 1.09
N TYR A 21 22.02 10.16 0.53
CA TYR A 21 22.88 11.31 0.27
C TYR A 21 22.31 12.55 0.96
N SER A 22 23.20 13.48 1.30
CA SER A 22 22.85 14.83 1.71
C SER A 22 23.01 15.79 0.55
N GLY A 23 22.06 16.71 0.43
CA GLY A 23 22.07 17.72 -0.61
C GLY A 23 21.29 18.97 -0.20
N TYR A 24 21.24 19.93 -1.07
CA TYR A 24 20.40 21.13 -0.93
C TYR A 24 19.70 21.45 -2.25
N ILE A 25 18.52 22.02 -2.14
CA ILE A 25 17.73 22.42 -3.31
C ILE A 25 18.39 23.60 -3.99
N THR A 26 18.52 23.54 -5.32
CA THR A 26 19.04 24.62 -6.13
C THR A 26 17.93 25.26 -6.95
N GLY A 27 17.78 26.56 -6.83
CA GLY A 27 16.78 27.36 -7.54
C GLY A 27 15.37 27.32 -6.94
N GLY A 28 14.56 28.33 -7.28
CA GLY A 28 13.21 28.55 -6.78
C GLY A 28 13.16 29.00 -5.32
N ASP A 29 11.93 29.08 -4.77
CA ASP A 29 11.68 29.62 -3.41
C ASP A 29 12.30 28.76 -2.28
N ALA A 30 12.61 27.50 -2.55
CA ALA A 30 13.22 26.58 -1.58
C ALA A 30 14.74 26.45 -1.75
N SER A 31 15.36 27.31 -2.54
CA SER A 31 16.82 27.28 -2.75
C SER A 31 17.59 27.36 -1.43
N GLY A 32 18.63 26.53 -1.28
CA GLY A 32 19.44 26.42 -0.07
C GLY A 32 18.85 25.49 1.01
N GLN A 33 17.63 24.98 0.86
CA GLN A 33 17.04 24.05 1.81
C GLN A 33 17.71 22.69 1.73
N SER A 34 18.15 22.17 2.89
CA SER A 34 18.78 20.86 2.97
C SER A 34 17.77 19.73 2.76
N VAL A 35 18.20 18.67 2.06
CA VAL A 35 17.37 17.51 1.73
C VAL A 35 18.15 16.22 1.93
N TYR A 36 17.41 15.13 2.20
CA TYR A 36 17.92 13.78 2.01
C TYR A 36 17.56 13.33 0.61
N VAL A 37 18.55 12.85 -0.15
CA VAL A 37 18.31 12.26 -1.46
C VAL A 37 18.48 10.76 -1.33
N LEU A 38 17.45 10.02 -1.71
CA LEU A 38 17.47 8.56 -1.73
C LEU A 38 17.55 8.06 -3.16
N SER A 39 18.42 7.08 -3.41
CA SER A 39 18.55 6.44 -4.71
C SER A 39 18.97 4.99 -4.57
N ARG A 40 18.47 4.13 -5.49
CA ARG A 40 18.91 2.73 -5.63
C ARG A 40 20.19 2.60 -6.44
N ARG A 41 20.65 3.69 -7.03
CA ARG A 41 21.87 3.75 -7.85
C ARG A 41 22.78 4.86 -7.35
N PRO A 42 24.08 4.77 -7.58
CA PRO A 42 24.99 5.87 -7.28
C PRO A 42 24.55 7.15 -7.99
N LEU A 43 24.69 8.27 -7.30
CA LEU A 43 24.36 9.60 -7.81
C LEU A 43 25.64 10.37 -8.13
N GLY A 44 25.56 11.27 -9.11
CA GLY A 44 26.55 12.31 -9.36
C GLY A 44 26.28 13.55 -8.52
N ASP A 45 26.88 14.68 -8.90
CA ASP A 45 26.84 15.94 -8.15
C ASP A 45 25.45 16.57 -8.10
N TYR A 46 24.55 16.20 -8.99
CA TYR A 46 23.20 16.76 -9.07
C TYR A 46 22.15 15.67 -9.30
N VAL A 47 20.97 15.89 -8.76
CA VAL A 47 19.77 15.08 -9.03
C VAL A 47 18.59 15.97 -9.44
N TYR A 48 17.89 15.55 -10.50
CA TYR A 48 16.56 16.07 -10.84
C TYR A 48 15.53 15.07 -10.33
N GLY A 49 14.77 15.48 -9.34
CA GLY A 49 13.91 14.56 -8.61
C GLY A 49 12.61 15.21 -8.15
N MET A 50 11.95 14.49 -7.30
CA MET A 50 10.68 14.90 -6.70
C MET A 50 10.76 14.75 -5.19
N VAL A 51 10.16 15.68 -4.45
CA VAL A 51 9.97 15.52 -3.01
C VAL A 51 8.93 14.42 -2.78
N THR A 52 9.39 13.25 -2.35
CA THR A 52 8.58 12.05 -2.17
C THR A 52 8.21 11.77 -0.73
N ALA A 53 8.90 12.41 0.23
CA ALA A 53 8.47 12.37 1.62
C ALA A 53 8.84 13.64 2.38
N VAL A 54 8.12 13.88 3.47
CA VAL A 54 8.38 14.96 4.43
C VAL A 54 8.54 14.33 5.81
N ILE A 55 9.65 14.61 6.45
CA ILE A 55 9.98 14.19 7.81
C ILE A 55 9.68 15.37 8.72
N ASN A 56 8.81 15.19 9.70
CA ASN A 56 8.56 16.17 10.75
C ASN A 56 9.35 15.77 12.00
N GLN A 57 10.04 16.77 12.59
CA GLN A 57 10.82 16.66 13.81
C GLN A 57 10.34 17.74 14.79
N GLY A 58 9.14 17.54 15.38
CA GLY A 58 8.45 18.57 16.17
C GLY A 58 7.70 19.61 15.31
N GLU A 59 7.23 20.70 15.95
CA GLU A 59 6.25 21.61 15.36
C GLU A 59 6.75 22.50 14.20
N ALA A 60 8.04 22.69 14.03
CA ALA A 60 8.57 23.62 13.03
C ALA A 60 9.77 23.13 12.21
N ASN A 61 10.18 21.88 12.36
CA ASN A 61 11.37 21.35 11.68
C ASN A 61 10.99 20.28 10.67
N GLU A 62 10.78 20.70 9.43
CA GLU A 62 10.55 19.81 8.31
C GLU A 62 11.84 19.52 7.55
N LYS A 63 12.06 18.27 7.24
CA LYS A 63 13.09 17.81 6.32
C LYS A 63 12.46 17.12 5.13
N TYR A 64 13.03 17.29 3.96
CA TYR A 64 12.50 16.73 2.73
C TYR A 64 13.33 15.55 2.26
N VAL A 65 12.62 14.54 1.76
CA VAL A 65 13.19 13.37 1.10
C VAL A 65 12.91 13.49 -0.39
N VAL A 66 13.95 13.36 -1.18
CA VAL A 66 13.91 13.48 -2.64
C VAL A 66 14.33 12.15 -3.25
N THR A 67 13.59 11.71 -4.26
CA THR A 67 14.00 10.58 -5.12
C THR A 67 14.00 11.03 -6.57
N GLN A 68 14.68 10.31 -7.45
CA GLN A 68 14.54 10.51 -8.89
C GLN A 68 13.09 10.27 -9.30
N LYS A 69 12.59 10.97 -10.33
CA LYS A 69 11.18 10.86 -10.76
C LYS A 69 10.71 9.44 -11.05
N GLN A 70 11.61 8.59 -11.50
CA GLN A 70 11.30 7.20 -11.87
C GLN A 70 11.43 6.22 -10.70
N GLU A 71 11.98 6.66 -9.56
CA GLU A 71 12.17 5.83 -8.38
C GLU A 71 11.02 6.03 -7.40
N ILE A 72 10.00 5.19 -7.51
CA ILE A 72 8.93 5.14 -6.50
C ILE A 72 9.45 4.37 -5.30
N MET A 73 9.49 5.02 -4.15
CA MET A 73 9.80 4.41 -2.85
C MET A 73 8.61 4.59 -1.91
N TYR A 74 8.25 3.51 -1.23
CA TYR A 74 7.20 3.51 -0.22
C TYR A 74 7.78 3.73 1.18
N GLU A 75 6.93 4.04 2.13
CA GLU A 75 7.33 4.40 3.50
C GLU A 75 8.31 3.40 4.13
N PRO A 76 8.11 2.07 4.10
CA PRO A 76 9.03 1.12 4.70
C PRO A 76 10.46 1.21 4.13
N GLU A 77 10.59 1.33 2.80
CA GLU A 77 11.89 1.49 2.15
C GLU A 77 12.56 2.82 2.53
N ILE A 78 11.78 3.91 2.56
CA ILE A 78 12.29 5.23 2.95
C ILE A 78 12.80 5.19 4.39
N ARG A 79 12.04 4.61 5.33
CA ARG A 79 12.44 4.47 6.73
C ARG A 79 13.70 3.63 6.88
N GLN A 80 13.76 2.50 6.20
CA GLN A 80 14.93 1.62 6.23
C GLN A 80 16.20 2.33 5.76
N ARG A 81 16.13 3.05 4.63
CA ARG A 81 17.28 3.79 4.11
C ARG A 81 17.72 4.89 5.07
N LEU A 82 16.75 5.68 5.57
CA LEU A 82 17.02 6.77 6.49
C LEU A 82 17.54 6.32 7.86
N SER A 83 17.30 5.07 8.27
CA SER A 83 17.87 4.51 9.52
C SER A 83 19.39 4.48 9.54
N ALA A 84 20.04 4.54 8.38
CA ALA A 84 21.49 4.69 8.27
C ALA A 84 21.99 6.06 8.77
N VAL A 85 21.13 7.05 8.91
CA VAL A 85 21.45 8.40 9.42
C VAL A 85 21.21 8.44 10.93
N LYS A 86 22.20 8.05 11.71
CA LYS A 86 22.09 7.87 13.18
C LYS A 86 21.56 9.10 13.94
N SER A 87 21.81 10.30 13.44
CA SER A 87 21.37 11.56 14.07
C SER A 87 19.94 11.97 13.70
N LEU A 88 19.30 11.27 12.77
CA LEU A 88 17.98 11.61 12.28
C LEU A 88 16.88 11.03 13.19
N LYS A 89 16.08 11.90 13.80
CA LYS A 89 14.83 11.52 14.45
C LYS A 89 13.70 11.70 13.45
N ILE A 90 12.79 10.74 13.40
CA ILE A 90 11.59 10.77 12.56
C ILE A 90 10.38 10.63 13.47
N ASP A 91 9.78 11.75 13.84
CA ASP A 91 8.54 11.74 14.66
C ASP A 91 7.35 11.36 13.78
N LYS A 92 7.27 11.97 12.58
CA LYS A 92 6.26 11.65 11.57
C LYS A 92 6.88 11.67 10.20
N LEU A 93 6.52 10.68 9.38
CA LEU A 93 6.89 10.60 7.97
C LEU A 93 5.61 10.65 7.12
N SER A 94 5.54 11.63 6.22
CA SER A 94 4.43 11.74 5.26
C SER A 94 4.96 11.45 3.87
N CYS A 95 4.52 10.35 3.27
CA CYS A 95 5.01 9.89 1.96
C CYS A 95 4.03 10.23 0.84
N LEU A 96 4.58 10.49 -0.35
CA LEU A 96 3.81 10.71 -1.57
C LEU A 96 3.17 9.42 -2.07
N TYR A 97 3.86 8.30 -1.87
CA TYR A 97 3.44 6.98 -2.34
C TYR A 97 3.13 6.08 -1.16
N GLU A 98 1.93 5.51 -1.16
CA GLU A 98 1.49 4.48 -0.23
C GLU A 98 1.22 3.19 -0.98
N LYS A 99 1.53 2.05 -0.36
CA LYS A 99 1.22 0.72 -0.88
C LYS A 99 0.53 -0.12 0.18
N SER A 100 -0.57 -0.73 -0.22
CA SER A 100 -1.31 -1.70 0.59
C SER A 100 -1.51 -2.98 -0.21
N CYS A 101 -1.68 -4.09 0.49
CA CYS A 101 -2.08 -5.35 -0.11
C CYS A 101 -3.25 -5.95 0.66
N GLY A 102 -4.09 -6.70 -0.04
CA GLY A 102 -5.25 -7.36 0.52
C GLY A 102 -5.80 -8.41 -0.43
N ALA A 103 -6.99 -8.92 -0.15
CA ALA A 103 -7.62 -9.90 -1.03
C ALA A 103 -9.15 -9.82 -1.07
N VAL A 104 -9.70 -10.28 -2.20
CA VAL A 104 -11.08 -10.74 -2.28
C VAL A 104 -11.12 -12.15 -1.69
N ILE A 105 -11.74 -12.32 -0.53
CA ILE A 105 -11.76 -13.59 0.20
C ILE A 105 -13.00 -14.36 -0.18
N LEU A 106 -12.82 -15.51 -0.82
CA LEU A 106 -13.89 -16.44 -1.19
C LEU A 106 -14.12 -17.46 -0.08
N TYR A 107 -15.40 -17.84 0.10
CA TYR A 107 -15.80 -18.97 0.94
C TYR A 107 -16.98 -19.68 0.32
N LYS A 108 -16.98 -21.02 0.39
CA LYS A 108 -18.11 -21.90 0.07
C LYS A 108 -18.36 -22.82 1.23
N GLU A 109 -19.61 -22.99 1.61
CA GLU A 109 -19.97 -23.97 2.64
C GLU A 109 -19.97 -25.39 2.07
N LYS A 110 -20.50 -25.52 0.84
CA LYS A 110 -20.49 -26.76 0.07
C LYS A 110 -19.97 -26.51 -1.34
N ALA A 111 -19.44 -27.54 -1.97
CA ALA A 111 -18.86 -27.43 -3.31
C ALA A 111 -19.86 -26.95 -4.38
N GLU A 112 -21.13 -27.32 -4.24
CA GLU A 112 -22.23 -26.92 -5.12
C GLU A 112 -22.75 -25.50 -4.89
N ASP A 113 -22.43 -24.88 -3.75
CA ASP A 113 -22.89 -23.54 -3.42
C ASP A 113 -22.19 -22.48 -4.28
N GLU A 114 -22.89 -21.37 -4.48
CA GLU A 114 -22.26 -20.16 -5.02
C GLU A 114 -21.26 -19.61 -3.99
N ALA A 115 -20.06 -19.21 -4.44
CA ALA A 115 -19.09 -18.61 -3.58
C ALA A 115 -19.60 -17.27 -3.01
N SER A 116 -19.36 -17.07 -1.72
CA SER A 116 -19.54 -15.78 -1.06
C SER A 116 -18.20 -15.08 -0.93
N ILE A 117 -18.19 -13.75 -0.93
CA ILE A 117 -17.04 -12.94 -0.61
C ILE A 117 -17.21 -12.22 0.71
N LEU A 118 -16.13 -12.05 1.43
CA LEU A 118 -16.10 -11.23 2.63
C LEU A 118 -15.95 -9.76 2.26
N LEU A 119 -16.85 -8.94 2.75
CA LEU A 119 -16.73 -7.49 2.75
C LEU A 119 -16.63 -7.00 4.19
N VAL A 120 -15.76 -6.01 4.40
CA VAL A 120 -15.56 -5.33 5.67
C VAL A 120 -15.87 -3.86 5.55
N LYS A 121 -16.27 -3.25 6.66
CA LYS A 121 -16.46 -1.82 6.79
C LYS A 121 -15.51 -1.31 7.86
N ASN A 122 -14.56 -0.47 7.45
CA ASN A 122 -13.55 0.08 8.36
C ASN A 122 -14.18 1.07 9.34
N GLN A 123 -13.59 1.22 10.51
CA GLN A 123 -13.96 2.24 11.50
C GLN A 123 -14.02 3.62 10.85
N LYS A 124 -15.15 4.32 11.01
CA LYS A 124 -15.44 5.62 10.35
C LYS A 124 -15.47 5.56 8.81
N GLY A 125 -15.36 4.37 8.22
CA GLY A 125 -15.49 4.16 6.78
C GLY A 125 -16.94 4.32 6.32
N ARG A 126 -17.12 4.85 5.10
CA ARG A 126 -18.47 5.01 4.49
C ARG A 126 -18.86 3.83 3.61
N PHE A 127 -17.86 3.07 3.16
CA PHE A 127 -18.05 2.04 2.13
C PHE A 127 -17.63 0.67 2.63
N TRP A 128 -18.30 -0.34 2.10
CA TRP A 128 -17.87 -1.73 2.18
C TRP A 128 -16.72 -1.95 1.20
N SER A 129 -15.69 -2.65 1.62
CA SER A 129 -14.47 -2.91 0.85
C SER A 129 -13.87 -4.26 1.25
N PHE A 130 -12.68 -4.58 0.75
CA PHE A 130 -11.93 -5.76 1.10
C PHE A 130 -10.94 -5.48 2.23
N THR A 131 -10.55 -6.53 2.94
CA THR A 131 -9.43 -6.51 3.91
C THR A 131 -8.14 -6.11 3.20
N LYS A 132 -7.39 -5.19 3.79
CA LYS A 132 -6.13 -4.69 3.24
C LYS A 132 -5.41 -3.78 4.22
N GLY A 133 -4.10 -3.82 4.23
CA GLY A 133 -3.30 -2.87 4.97
C GLY A 133 -1.94 -2.60 4.35
N HIS A 134 -1.15 -1.82 5.03
CA HIS A 134 0.12 -1.33 4.51
C HIS A 134 1.17 -2.44 4.47
N VAL A 135 1.97 -2.41 3.39
CA VAL A 135 3.14 -3.29 3.29
C VAL A 135 4.13 -2.92 4.37
N GLU A 136 4.57 -3.91 5.14
CA GLU A 136 5.63 -3.74 6.12
C GLU A 136 7.02 -4.03 5.54
N LEU A 137 8.05 -3.66 6.31
CA LEU A 137 9.42 -3.91 5.92
C LEU A 137 9.67 -5.42 5.85
N TRP A 138 10.31 -5.88 4.78
CA TRP A 138 10.64 -7.28 4.50
C TRP A 138 9.48 -8.16 4.04
N GLU A 139 8.26 -7.66 4.00
CA GLU A 139 7.12 -8.38 3.43
C GLU A 139 7.06 -8.26 1.91
N ASN A 140 6.69 -9.37 1.26
CA ASN A 140 6.19 -9.33 -0.10
C ASN A 140 4.67 -9.07 -0.11
N GLU A 141 4.11 -8.83 -1.30
CA GLU A 141 2.69 -8.48 -1.45
C GLU A 141 1.73 -9.55 -0.92
N LYS A 142 2.05 -10.85 -1.12
CA LYS A 142 1.22 -11.96 -0.65
C LYS A 142 1.30 -12.09 0.88
N GLU A 143 2.48 -11.95 1.45
CA GLU A 143 2.69 -12.00 2.91
C GLU A 143 1.92 -10.89 3.60
N THR A 144 1.99 -9.64 3.08
CA THR A 144 1.18 -8.53 3.59
C THR A 144 -0.31 -8.86 3.53
N ALA A 145 -0.82 -9.36 2.39
CA ALA A 145 -2.23 -9.65 2.26
C ALA A 145 -2.70 -10.72 3.26
N VAL A 146 -1.92 -11.78 3.47
CA VAL A 146 -2.24 -12.84 4.44
C VAL A 146 -2.22 -12.32 5.87
N ARG A 147 -1.20 -11.53 6.25
CA ARG A 147 -1.10 -10.91 7.57
C ARG A 147 -2.29 -10.00 7.85
N GLU A 148 -2.61 -9.10 6.94
CA GLU A 148 -3.72 -8.15 7.11
C GLU A 148 -5.08 -8.86 7.21
N ILE A 149 -5.32 -9.90 6.41
CA ILE A 149 -6.53 -10.72 6.54
C ILE A 149 -6.59 -11.35 7.93
N LYS A 150 -5.47 -11.91 8.41
CA LYS A 150 -5.41 -12.55 9.73
C LYS A 150 -5.64 -11.54 10.86
N GLU A 151 -5.04 -10.36 10.78
CA GLU A 151 -5.19 -9.29 11.77
C GLU A 151 -6.61 -8.72 11.79
N GLU A 152 -7.16 -8.35 10.62
CA GLU A 152 -8.47 -7.72 10.52
C GLU A 152 -9.65 -8.68 10.78
N THR A 153 -9.49 -10.01 10.52
CA THR A 153 -10.62 -10.96 10.50
C THR A 153 -10.41 -12.28 11.22
N ASP A 154 -9.20 -12.58 11.68
CA ASP A 154 -8.76 -13.87 12.26
C ASP A 154 -8.96 -15.08 11.31
N LEU A 155 -9.20 -14.86 10.03
CA LEU A 155 -9.33 -15.94 9.05
C LEU A 155 -7.96 -16.51 8.64
N ASP A 156 -7.94 -17.84 8.43
CA ASP A 156 -6.86 -18.51 7.72
C ASP A 156 -7.26 -18.68 6.26
N VAL A 157 -6.42 -18.20 5.36
CA VAL A 157 -6.70 -18.20 3.93
C VAL A 157 -5.55 -18.82 3.13
N GLU A 158 -5.88 -19.27 1.93
CA GLU A 158 -4.91 -19.65 0.91
C GLU A 158 -5.02 -18.66 -0.26
N ILE A 159 -3.90 -18.03 -0.63
CA ILE A 159 -3.87 -17.14 -1.80
C ILE A 159 -3.91 -17.99 -3.06
N LEU A 160 -4.89 -17.72 -3.91
CA LEU A 160 -5.04 -18.40 -5.20
C LEU A 160 -4.05 -17.80 -6.21
N ASP A 161 -3.43 -18.68 -7.00
CA ASP A 161 -2.46 -18.25 -7.99
C ASP A 161 -3.10 -17.56 -9.20
N ASN A 162 -2.29 -16.79 -9.95
CA ASN A 162 -2.66 -16.14 -11.20
C ASN A 162 -3.73 -15.05 -11.12
N PHE A 163 -4.15 -14.64 -9.90
CA PHE A 163 -4.97 -13.45 -9.72
C PHE A 163 -4.18 -12.39 -8.97
N ARG A 164 -4.01 -11.23 -9.60
CA ARG A 164 -3.38 -10.04 -9.01
C ARG A 164 -3.91 -8.79 -9.71
N GLU A 165 -4.75 -8.05 -9.02
CA GLU A 165 -5.34 -6.80 -9.51
C GLU A 165 -4.77 -5.59 -8.79
N ILE A 166 -4.61 -4.48 -9.51
CA ILE A 166 -4.08 -3.22 -8.97
C ILE A 166 -5.17 -2.16 -9.02
N SER A 167 -5.33 -1.48 -7.90
CA SER A 167 -6.18 -0.30 -7.76
C SER A 167 -5.29 0.89 -7.36
N ASP A 168 -5.15 1.88 -8.25
CA ASP A 168 -4.41 3.11 -8.03
C ASP A 168 -5.38 4.28 -7.86
N TYR A 169 -5.24 5.05 -6.78
CA TYR A 169 -6.07 6.23 -6.51
C TYR A 169 -5.36 7.26 -5.61
N CYS A 170 -5.95 8.44 -5.51
CA CYS A 170 -5.47 9.52 -4.64
C CYS A 170 -6.46 9.69 -3.47
N PRO A 171 -6.19 9.12 -2.28
CA PRO A 171 -7.11 9.22 -1.15
C PRO A 171 -7.22 10.64 -0.61
N PHE A 172 -6.11 11.35 -0.55
CA PHE A 172 -6.03 12.71 0.00
C PHE A 172 -5.02 13.56 -0.78
N GLY A 173 -5.45 14.70 -1.27
CA GLY A 173 -4.58 15.70 -1.87
C GLY A 173 -3.64 15.12 -2.93
N LYS A 174 -2.34 15.04 -2.63
CA LYS A 174 -1.31 14.56 -3.56
C LYS A 174 -0.85 13.13 -3.31
N ILE A 175 -1.31 12.49 -2.24
CA ILE A 175 -0.93 11.11 -1.91
C ILE A 175 -1.44 10.16 -2.98
N ARG A 176 -0.56 9.30 -3.48
CA ARG A 176 -0.85 8.28 -4.49
C ARG A 176 -0.80 6.92 -3.83
N LYS A 177 -1.97 6.30 -3.71
CA LYS A 177 -2.10 4.99 -3.07
C LYS A 177 -2.27 3.91 -4.13
N ARG A 178 -1.44 2.88 -4.03
CA ARG A 178 -1.57 1.63 -4.77
C ARG A 178 -2.06 0.55 -3.83
N VAL A 179 -3.13 -0.14 -4.21
CA VAL A 179 -3.59 -1.34 -3.52
C VAL A 179 -3.46 -2.53 -4.47
N VAL A 180 -2.82 -3.58 -4.01
CA VAL A 180 -2.72 -4.85 -4.72
C VAL A 180 -3.69 -5.83 -4.08
N PHE A 181 -4.62 -6.34 -4.87
CA PHE A 181 -5.60 -7.33 -4.44
C PHE A 181 -5.28 -8.70 -5.03
N PHE A 182 -5.29 -9.70 -4.17
CA PHE A 182 -5.27 -11.10 -4.52
C PHE A 182 -6.67 -11.72 -4.43
N LEU A 183 -6.80 -12.94 -4.90
CA LEU A 183 -7.95 -13.78 -4.61
C LEU A 183 -7.51 -14.82 -3.57
N ALA A 184 -8.31 -15.04 -2.55
CA ALA A 184 -7.99 -15.96 -1.47
C ALA A 184 -9.18 -16.84 -1.14
N ALA A 185 -8.93 -18.09 -0.78
CA ALA A 185 -9.93 -19.03 -0.28
C ALA A 185 -9.84 -19.11 1.24
N ALA A 186 -10.95 -18.84 1.93
CA ALA A 186 -11.01 -18.99 3.39
C ALA A 186 -11.32 -20.42 3.78
N LYS A 187 -10.64 -20.91 4.83
CA LYS A 187 -10.87 -22.25 5.41
C LYS A 187 -12.15 -22.33 6.26
N SER A 188 -12.69 -21.18 6.67
CA SER A 188 -13.95 -21.07 7.41
C SER A 188 -14.61 -19.71 7.18
N ASN A 189 -15.88 -19.59 7.53
CA ASN A 189 -16.63 -18.33 7.49
C ASN A 189 -16.71 -17.62 8.86
N LYS A 190 -16.00 -18.13 9.87
CA LYS A 190 -16.02 -17.61 11.25
C LYS A 190 -15.08 -16.43 11.36
N VAL A 191 -15.60 -15.24 11.19
CA VAL A 191 -14.84 -13.99 11.27
C VAL A 191 -14.82 -13.49 12.72
N LYS A 192 -13.63 -13.08 13.17
CA LYS A 192 -13.43 -12.31 14.40
C LYS A 192 -12.72 -11.02 14.03
N ILE A 193 -13.49 -9.92 14.00
CA ILE A 193 -12.96 -8.62 13.55
C ILE A 193 -12.01 -7.99 14.59
N GLN A 194 -11.03 -7.25 14.10
CA GLN A 194 -10.20 -6.34 14.89
C GLN A 194 -10.99 -5.03 15.08
N GLU A 195 -11.66 -4.89 16.23
CA GLU A 195 -12.59 -3.78 16.50
C GLU A 195 -11.96 -2.38 16.44
N SER A 196 -10.63 -2.27 16.55
CA SER A 196 -9.92 -0.99 16.40
C SER A 196 -9.93 -0.47 14.94
N GLU A 197 -10.06 -1.35 13.97
CA GLU A 197 -9.97 -1.04 12.53
C GLU A 197 -11.25 -1.36 11.77
N ILE A 198 -11.92 -2.45 12.10
CA ILE A 198 -13.13 -2.93 11.43
C ILE A 198 -14.36 -2.67 12.31
N GLU A 199 -15.34 -1.97 11.75
CA GLU A 199 -16.64 -1.70 12.38
C GLU A 199 -17.59 -2.90 12.25
N SER A 200 -17.62 -3.51 11.05
CA SER A 200 -18.51 -4.62 10.73
C SER A 200 -18.03 -5.41 9.52
N TYR A 201 -18.56 -6.62 9.38
CA TYR A 201 -18.31 -7.48 8.23
C TYR A 201 -19.60 -8.13 7.73
N THR A 202 -19.57 -8.62 6.49
CA THR A 202 -20.66 -9.41 5.89
C THR A 202 -20.11 -10.36 4.85
N TRP A 203 -20.70 -11.56 4.79
CA TRP A 203 -20.52 -12.47 3.67
C TRP A 203 -21.64 -12.23 2.67
N VAL A 204 -21.29 -11.97 1.41
CA VAL A 204 -22.22 -11.67 0.33
C VAL A 204 -21.93 -12.60 -0.83
N LYS A 205 -22.95 -13.15 -1.48
CA LYS A 205 -22.76 -13.92 -2.71
C LYS A 205 -21.99 -13.11 -3.73
N LEU A 206 -21.05 -13.73 -4.43
CA LEU A 206 -20.21 -13.06 -5.41
C LEU A 206 -21.04 -12.33 -6.48
N SER A 207 -22.18 -12.94 -6.91
CA SER A 207 -23.15 -12.32 -7.83
C SER A 207 -23.82 -11.06 -7.28
N GLU A 208 -23.96 -10.93 -5.95
CA GLU A 208 -24.65 -9.83 -5.26
C GLU A 208 -23.68 -8.75 -4.74
N ALA A 209 -22.38 -9.01 -4.78
CA ALA A 209 -21.35 -8.18 -4.14
C ALA A 209 -21.40 -6.70 -4.58
N LYS A 210 -21.69 -6.44 -5.85
CA LYS A 210 -21.78 -5.07 -6.41
C LYS A 210 -23.00 -4.28 -5.90
N LYS A 211 -23.97 -4.92 -5.27
CA LYS A 211 -25.11 -4.24 -4.63
C LYS A 211 -24.71 -3.65 -3.26
N VAL A 212 -23.70 -4.24 -2.62
CA VAL A 212 -23.22 -3.85 -1.29
C VAL A 212 -21.97 -2.97 -1.40
N CYS A 213 -21.00 -3.40 -2.19
CA CYS A 213 -19.79 -2.64 -2.46
C CYS A 213 -20.08 -1.63 -3.58
N THR A 214 -19.96 -0.33 -3.27
CA THR A 214 -20.32 0.75 -4.21
C THR A 214 -19.15 1.65 -4.60
N TYR A 215 -17.95 1.38 -4.05
CA TYR A 215 -16.74 2.15 -4.41
C TYR A 215 -16.22 1.67 -5.78
N GLU A 216 -16.11 2.58 -6.74
CA GLU A 216 -15.85 2.28 -8.15
C GLU A 216 -14.61 1.39 -8.38
N ASN A 217 -13.51 1.68 -7.67
CA ASN A 217 -12.30 0.88 -7.79
C ASN A 217 -12.50 -0.58 -7.34
N ASP A 218 -13.30 -0.79 -6.29
CA ASP A 218 -13.58 -2.12 -5.76
C ASP A 218 -14.57 -2.87 -6.65
N LEU A 219 -15.51 -2.18 -7.33
CA LEU A 219 -16.41 -2.78 -8.32
C LEU A 219 -15.63 -3.45 -9.46
N ARG A 220 -14.56 -2.79 -9.93
CA ARG A 220 -13.67 -3.36 -10.95
C ARG A 220 -12.96 -4.63 -10.46
N VAL A 221 -12.51 -4.62 -9.21
CA VAL A 221 -11.86 -5.79 -8.60
C VAL A 221 -12.85 -6.95 -8.46
N ILE A 222 -14.12 -6.67 -8.07
CA ILE A 222 -15.19 -7.68 -8.03
C ILE A 222 -15.42 -8.29 -9.40
N ASP A 223 -15.52 -7.47 -10.45
CA ASP A 223 -15.73 -7.98 -11.82
C ASP A 223 -14.61 -8.93 -12.24
N LYS A 224 -13.36 -8.55 -11.98
CA LYS A 224 -12.21 -9.39 -12.28
C LYS A 224 -12.16 -10.68 -11.44
N ALA A 225 -12.50 -10.59 -10.16
CA ALA A 225 -12.60 -11.76 -9.29
C ALA A 225 -13.69 -12.73 -9.76
N ARG A 226 -14.84 -12.21 -10.19
CA ARG A 226 -15.93 -13.03 -10.75
C ARG A 226 -15.54 -13.70 -12.07
N GLU A 227 -14.95 -12.96 -13.01
CA GLU A 227 -14.44 -13.48 -14.27
C GLU A 227 -13.45 -14.63 -14.03
N TYR A 228 -12.49 -14.41 -13.14
CA TYR A 228 -11.50 -15.44 -12.77
C TYR A 228 -12.17 -16.66 -12.11
N TYR A 229 -13.11 -16.43 -11.20
CA TYR A 229 -13.85 -17.51 -10.51
C TYR A 229 -14.62 -18.38 -11.51
N GLU A 230 -15.36 -17.77 -12.43
CA GLU A 230 -16.14 -18.47 -13.45
C GLU A 230 -15.26 -19.27 -14.41
N ASP A 231 -14.15 -18.69 -14.84
CA ASP A 231 -13.27 -19.28 -15.84
C ASP A 231 -12.36 -20.39 -15.31
N HIS A 232 -11.86 -20.25 -14.09
CA HIS A 232 -10.81 -21.13 -13.56
C HIS A 232 -11.27 -22.03 -12.42
N LEU A 233 -12.08 -21.51 -11.50
CA LEU A 233 -12.42 -22.24 -10.29
C LEU A 233 -13.69 -23.08 -10.44
N LEU A 234 -14.72 -22.56 -11.09
CA LEU A 234 -15.95 -23.33 -11.35
C LEU A 234 -15.70 -24.50 -12.31
N LYS A 235 -14.92 -24.27 -13.38
CA LYS A 235 -14.63 -25.30 -14.38
C LYS A 235 -13.74 -26.43 -13.82
N ASN A 236 -12.84 -26.11 -12.90
CA ASN A 236 -11.88 -27.06 -12.33
C ASN A 236 -12.33 -27.69 -11.01
N LYS A 237 -13.52 -27.30 -10.46
CA LYS A 237 -14.00 -27.71 -9.13
C LYS A 237 -12.95 -27.49 -8.01
N SER A 238 -12.21 -26.39 -8.08
CA SER A 238 -11.01 -26.11 -7.29
C SER A 238 -11.26 -25.18 -6.10
N LEU A 239 -12.45 -25.23 -5.52
CA LEU A 239 -12.78 -24.51 -4.27
C LEU A 239 -13.50 -25.43 -3.33
#